data_0730809829b9352eb3db8c9768643802
#
_entry.id   0730809829b9352eb3db8c9768643802
#
_cell.length_a   1.000
_cell.length_b   1.000
_cell.length_c   1.000
_cell.angle_alpha   90.00
_cell.angle_beta   90.00
_cell.angle_gamma   90.00
#
_symmetry.space_group_name_H-M   'P 1'
#
loop_
_entity.id
_entity.type
_entity.pdbx_description
1 polymer ?
#
loop_
_entity_poly.entity_id
_entity_poly.type
_entity_poly.pdbx_seq_one_letter_code
_entity_poly.pdbx_strand_id
1 'polypeptide(L)'
;MRYLINIFIVTQIFSYSSVFSQPAKVTISKSELGFELLRNNVPYYIKGAGAKNNFKKVKQSGGNSIRIWSTKRSELLDSALKYDLSVCLGIWVAQQRHGFDYNDEFKVKNQIELIKKSILKLKDHPSLLVWGIGNEVDLKYSNFKVWETIEEIAKFIKKVDPNHPTMTVIAGLDPSKVFMIKKYCPSIDILGINTYGSIVNASLNIRRYGWEKPYIVTEWGVNGPFEAKVNSWGAKIEPTNGIKAKQRLNRYKNFIEKDKEKCLGSYCFLWGQKQESTSTWHGMYLSNGHPTEAVDVMQYCWMGEWPAKRAPSITQIKLNGENWKKNHVFNKDEEVSLDFSFDRNNNEILDFDFQLYPETFSTKGGGDVQKSPEKLEFIKTKQTENSLTFKVPNKKGFYRIFVFIRNEINQTSVANIPFKVEQL
;
A
#
# COMPACT_ATOMS: atom_id res chain seq x y z
N MET A 1 -54.13 58.34 20.33
CA MET A 1 -54.18 56.91 19.87
C MET A 1 -52.75 56.47 19.61
N ARG A 2 -52.14 55.74 20.56
CA ARG A 2 -50.80 55.21 20.44
C ARG A 2 -50.90 53.70 20.13
N TYR A 3 -50.42 53.24 18.97
CA TYR A 3 -50.33 51.84 18.59
C TYR A 3 -49.07 51.27 19.18
N LEU A 4 -49.20 50.28 20.08
CA LEU A 4 -48.10 49.41 20.56
C LEU A 4 -47.93 48.28 19.54
N ILE A 5 -46.75 48.22 18.89
CA ILE A 5 -46.36 47.11 18.02
C ILE A 5 -45.66 46.12 18.91
N ASN A 6 -46.29 44.97 19.14
CA ASN A 6 -45.64 43.80 19.79
C ASN A 6 -44.81 43.06 18.75
N ILE A 7 -43.49 43.14 18.89
CA ILE A 7 -42.55 42.31 18.12
C ILE A 7 -42.40 40.97 18.82
N PHE A 8 -42.93 39.89 18.21
CA PHE A 8 -42.66 38.51 18.63
C PHE A 8 -41.30 38.09 18.06
N ILE A 9 -40.28 38.01 18.92
CA ILE A 9 -39.00 37.38 18.57
C ILE A 9 -39.16 35.86 18.71
N VAL A 10 -39.29 35.16 17.57
CA VAL A 10 -39.23 33.71 17.53
C VAL A 10 -37.74 33.29 17.57
N THR A 11 -37.27 32.89 18.74
CA THR A 11 -35.95 32.29 18.91
C THR A 11 -36.01 30.85 18.40
N GLN A 12 -35.53 30.59 17.18
CA GLN A 12 -35.26 29.24 16.72
C GLN A 12 -34.06 28.70 17.48
N ILE A 13 -34.29 27.82 18.43
CA ILE A 13 -33.26 27.01 19.09
C ILE A 13 -32.85 25.96 18.09
N PHE A 14 -31.74 26.18 17.39
CA PHE A 14 -31.04 25.12 16.66
C PHE A 14 -30.44 24.15 17.69
N SER A 15 -31.15 23.07 17.96
CA SER A 15 -30.56 21.92 18.66
C SER A 15 -29.49 21.33 17.77
N TYR A 16 -28.22 21.59 18.09
CA TYR A 16 -27.12 20.79 17.59
C TYR A 16 -27.24 19.38 18.21
N SER A 17 -28.10 18.54 17.64
CA SER A 17 -28.00 17.13 17.84
C SER A 17 -26.65 16.70 17.21
N SER A 18 -25.71 16.25 18.03
CA SER A 18 -24.56 15.50 17.57
C SER A 18 -25.11 14.27 16.81
N VAL A 19 -25.11 14.37 15.50
CA VAL A 19 -25.46 13.24 14.63
C VAL A 19 -24.33 12.24 14.81
N PHE A 20 -24.44 11.35 15.80
CA PHE A 20 -23.66 10.13 15.80
C PHE A 20 -24.07 9.40 14.51
N SER A 21 -23.15 9.42 13.55
CA SER A 21 -23.35 8.72 12.29
C SER A 21 -23.57 7.24 12.62
N GLN A 22 -24.71 6.67 12.19
CA GLN A 22 -25.03 5.27 12.40
C GLN A 22 -23.96 4.39 11.74
N PRO A 23 -23.70 3.17 12.27
CA PRO A 23 -22.86 2.19 11.63
C PRO A 23 -23.28 2.00 10.17
N ALA A 24 -22.33 1.93 9.25
CA ALA A 24 -22.67 1.63 7.87
C ALA A 24 -23.09 0.17 7.76
N LYS A 25 -24.20 -0.11 7.08
CA LYS A 25 -24.58 -1.48 6.73
C LYS A 25 -23.85 -1.86 5.45
N VAL A 26 -22.98 -2.86 5.53
CA VAL A 26 -22.17 -3.37 4.41
C VAL A 26 -22.56 -4.80 4.11
N THR A 27 -23.05 -5.06 2.91
CA THR A 27 -23.50 -6.39 2.48
C THR A 27 -22.83 -6.78 1.15
N ILE A 28 -22.76 -8.08 0.91
CA ILE A 28 -22.33 -8.64 -0.36
C ILE A 28 -23.54 -9.16 -1.08
N SER A 29 -23.85 -8.59 -2.23
CA SER A 29 -24.89 -9.08 -3.15
C SER A 29 -24.26 -9.98 -4.20
N LYS A 30 -25.01 -11.02 -4.60
CA LYS A 30 -24.64 -11.90 -5.71
C LYS A 30 -25.76 -11.87 -6.75
N SER A 31 -25.38 -11.64 -7.99
CA SER A 31 -26.27 -11.68 -9.16
C SER A 31 -25.66 -12.56 -10.26
N GLU A 32 -26.33 -12.66 -11.41
CA GLU A 32 -25.78 -13.30 -12.60
C GLU A 32 -24.51 -12.59 -13.11
N LEU A 33 -24.38 -11.28 -12.86
CA LEU A 33 -23.21 -10.48 -13.24
C LEU A 33 -22.02 -10.64 -12.29
N GLY A 34 -22.20 -11.33 -11.16
CA GLY A 34 -21.15 -11.57 -10.15
C GLY A 34 -21.48 -11.00 -8.79
N PHE A 35 -20.43 -10.62 -8.04
CA PHE A 35 -20.55 -10.11 -6.69
C PHE A 35 -20.42 -8.58 -6.66
N GLU A 36 -21.20 -7.97 -5.81
CA GLU A 36 -21.17 -6.52 -5.56
C GLU A 36 -21.16 -6.24 -4.05
N LEU A 37 -20.31 -5.33 -3.62
CA LEU A 37 -20.34 -4.79 -2.27
C LEU A 37 -21.35 -3.63 -2.23
N LEU A 38 -22.25 -3.66 -1.27
CA LEU A 38 -23.20 -2.58 -1.02
C LEU A 38 -22.86 -1.91 0.31
N ARG A 39 -22.77 -0.59 0.33
CA ARG A 39 -22.65 0.19 1.55
C ARG A 39 -23.92 1.05 1.70
N ASN A 40 -24.70 0.80 2.75
CA ASN A 40 -26.02 1.41 2.93
C ASN A 40 -26.95 1.21 1.72
N ASN A 41 -26.93 0.00 1.16
CA ASN A 41 -27.67 -0.40 -0.04
C ASN A 41 -27.24 0.31 -1.34
N VAL A 42 -26.13 1.02 -1.35
CA VAL A 42 -25.57 1.66 -2.56
C VAL A 42 -24.35 0.85 -3.04
N PRO A 43 -24.25 0.55 -4.34
CA PRO A 43 -23.08 -0.11 -4.92
C PRO A 43 -21.77 0.59 -4.54
N TYR A 44 -20.80 -0.19 -4.07
CA TYR A 44 -19.56 0.32 -3.52
C TYR A 44 -18.35 -0.45 -4.03
N TYR A 45 -17.72 0.04 -5.10
CA TYR A 45 -16.48 -0.52 -5.58
C TYR A 45 -15.29 0.13 -4.87
N ILE A 46 -14.42 -0.67 -4.25
CA ILE A 46 -13.31 -0.17 -3.42
C ILE A 46 -12.20 0.43 -4.30
N LYS A 47 -12.05 1.75 -4.22
CA LYS A 47 -10.92 2.54 -4.73
C LYS A 47 -10.03 2.91 -3.55
N GLY A 48 -9.20 1.95 -3.09
CA GLY A 48 -8.60 2.02 -1.77
C GLY A 48 -7.08 2.21 -1.77
N ALA A 49 -6.58 2.72 -0.65
CA ALA A 49 -5.16 2.86 -0.35
C ALA A 49 -4.77 2.24 0.99
N GLY A 50 -3.69 1.47 1.02
CA GLY A 50 -3.03 1.11 2.26
C GLY A 50 -2.35 2.35 2.85
N ALA A 51 -2.93 2.95 3.89
CA ALA A 51 -2.54 4.29 4.36
C ALA A 51 -2.55 4.41 5.89
N LYS A 52 -1.65 5.25 6.40
CA LYS A 52 -1.62 5.67 7.82
C LYS A 52 -1.74 7.19 7.98
N ASN A 53 -1.67 7.92 6.88
CA ASN A 53 -1.74 9.39 6.81
C ASN A 53 -2.19 9.83 5.40
N ASN A 54 -2.18 11.15 5.12
CA ASN A 54 -2.51 11.74 3.81
C ASN A 54 -3.93 11.39 3.31
N PHE A 55 -4.89 11.17 4.22
CA PHE A 55 -6.26 10.77 3.89
C PHE A 55 -7.00 11.79 3.03
N LYS A 56 -6.78 13.11 3.29
CA LYS A 56 -7.29 14.18 2.42
C LYS A 56 -6.89 13.97 0.96
N LYS A 57 -5.61 13.61 0.73
CA LYS A 57 -5.13 13.37 -0.64
C LYS A 57 -5.68 12.08 -1.25
N VAL A 58 -5.94 11.02 -0.46
CA VAL A 58 -6.68 9.84 -0.93
C VAL A 58 -8.04 10.26 -1.51
N LYS A 59 -8.83 11.03 -0.74
CA LYS A 59 -10.14 11.51 -1.17
C LYS A 59 -10.05 12.40 -2.41
N GLN A 60 -9.13 13.37 -2.40
CA GLN A 60 -8.90 14.28 -3.52
C GLN A 60 -8.48 13.57 -4.81
N SER A 61 -7.80 12.42 -4.68
CA SER A 61 -7.40 11.59 -5.83
C SER A 61 -8.52 10.62 -6.28
N GLY A 62 -9.74 10.72 -5.73
CA GLY A 62 -10.88 9.87 -6.09
C GLY A 62 -10.94 8.54 -5.33
N GLY A 63 -10.08 8.34 -4.34
CA GLY A 63 -10.18 7.20 -3.42
C GLY A 63 -11.37 7.32 -2.47
N ASN A 64 -11.95 6.18 -2.10
CA ASN A 64 -13.12 6.11 -1.22
C ASN A 64 -12.88 5.26 0.04
N SER A 65 -11.75 4.57 0.13
CA SER A 65 -11.44 3.66 1.24
C SER A 65 -9.96 3.66 1.60
N ILE A 66 -9.66 3.41 2.87
CA ILE A 66 -8.30 3.10 3.32
C ILE A 66 -8.24 1.71 3.95
N ARG A 67 -7.07 1.11 3.93
CA ARG A 67 -6.77 -0.10 4.69
C ARG A 67 -5.74 0.19 5.77
N ILE A 68 -6.04 -0.22 7.01
CA ILE A 68 -5.13 -0.23 8.15
C ILE A 68 -5.01 -1.65 8.69
N TRP A 69 -3.83 -2.01 9.24
CA TRP A 69 -3.48 -3.41 9.55
C TRP A 69 -3.76 -3.83 11.00
N SER A 70 -4.22 -2.91 11.84
CA SER A 70 -4.38 -3.20 13.27
C SER A 70 -5.39 -2.30 13.94
N THR A 71 -6.23 -2.88 14.79
CA THR A 71 -7.16 -2.19 15.70
C THR A 71 -6.46 -1.29 16.73
N LYS A 72 -5.15 -1.46 16.94
CA LYS A 72 -4.33 -0.58 17.82
C LYS A 72 -4.22 0.86 17.29
N ARG A 73 -4.58 1.09 16.04
CA ARG A 73 -4.58 2.41 15.39
C ARG A 73 -6.01 2.87 15.09
N SER A 74 -6.92 2.61 16.05
CA SER A 74 -8.35 2.94 15.89
C SER A 74 -8.64 4.43 15.71
N GLU A 75 -7.75 5.32 16.17
CA GLU A 75 -7.83 6.75 15.92
C GLU A 75 -7.82 7.12 14.42
N LEU A 76 -7.37 6.20 13.57
CA LEU A 76 -7.38 6.39 12.12
C LEU A 76 -8.79 6.22 11.52
N LEU A 77 -9.73 5.58 12.23
CA LEU A 77 -11.13 5.52 11.80
C LEU A 77 -11.78 6.90 11.83
N ASP A 78 -11.60 7.65 12.92
CA ASP A 78 -12.09 9.04 13.03
C ASP A 78 -11.43 9.92 11.97
N SER A 79 -10.14 9.75 11.76
CA SER A 79 -9.38 10.48 10.74
C SER A 79 -9.90 10.18 9.32
N ALA A 80 -10.27 8.94 9.03
CA ALA A 80 -10.87 8.54 7.75
C ALA A 80 -12.28 9.11 7.59
N LEU A 81 -13.10 9.03 8.65
CA LEU A 81 -14.46 9.58 8.68
C LEU A 81 -14.48 11.06 8.32
N LYS A 82 -13.54 11.84 8.87
CA LYS A 82 -13.39 13.28 8.56
C LYS A 82 -13.29 13.58 7.06
N TYR A 83 -12.77 12.64 6.27
CA TYR A 83 -12.61 12.78 4.81
C TYR A 83 -13.59 11.90 4.02
N ASP A 84 -14.66 11.41 4.66
CA ASP A 84 -15.63 10.50 4.02
C ASP A 84 -14.94 9.31 3.34
N LEU A 85 -14.03 8.66 4.06
CA LEU A 85 -13.36 7.43 3.65
C LEU A 85 -13.83 6.27 4.52
N SER A 86 -14.17 5.15 3.88
CA SER A 86 -14.40 3.90 4.60
C SER A 86 -13.08 3.23 4.97
N VAL A 87 -13.14 2.28 5.91
CA VAL A 87 -11.95 1.59 6.42
C VAL A 87 -12.08 0.08 6.35
N CYS A 88 -11.16 -0.55 5.65
CA CYS A 88 -10.85 -1.97 5.85
C CYS A 88 -9.96 -2.09 7.08
N LEU A 89 -10.55 -2.52 8.20
CA LEU A 89 -9.90 -2.55 9.50
C LEU A 89 -9.26 -3.89 9.76
N GLY A 90 -7.93 -3.91 9.81
CA GLY A 90 -7.14 -5.10 10.13
C GLY A 90 -7.22 -5.48 11.61
N ILE A 91 -7.44 -6.74 11.86
CA ILE A 91 -7.27 -7.39 13.16
C ILE A 91 -5.95 -8.13 13.14
N TRP A 92 -5.00 -7.68 13.94
CA TRP A 92 -3.70 -8.35 14.02
C TRP A 92 -3.84 -9.72 14.69
N VAL A 93 -3.53 -10.77 13.95
CA VAL A 93 -3.37 -12.14 14.43
C VAL A 93 -1.89 -12.46 14.43
N ALA A 94 -1.36 -12.94 15.55
CA ALA A 94 0.07 -13.19 15.72
C ALA A 94 0.59 -14.20 14.72
N GLN A 95 1.74 -13.92 14.13
CA GLN A 95 2.32 -14.76 13.08
C GLN A 95 3.31 -15.76 13.66
N GLN A 96 3.22 -17.02 13.24
CA GLN A 96 4.11 -18.09 13.67
C GLN A 96 5.57 -17.80 13.34
N ARG A 97 5.84 -17.18 12.19
CA ARG A 97 7.20 -16.76 11.79
C ARG A 97 7.86 -15.77 12.76
N HIS A 98 7.09 -15.14 13.64
CA HIS A 98 7.56 -14.25 14.71
C HIS A 98 7.59 -14.93 16.07
N GLY A 99 7.52 -16.28 16.11
CA GLY A 99 7.66 -17.06 17.34
C GLY A 99 6.36 -17.29 18.10
N PHE A 100 5.18 -17.01 17.52
CA PHE A 100 3.91 -17.34 18.17
C PHE A 100 3.59 -18.84 18.01
N ASP A 101 3.42 -19.53 19.12
CA ASP A 101 3.06 -20.97 19.11
C ASP A 101 1.55 -21.16 19.24
N TYR A 102 0.93 -21.69 18.20
CA TYR A 102 -0.50 -22.03 18.17
C TYR A 102 -0.86 -23.31 18.92
N ASN A 103 0.10 -24.06 19.46
CA ASN A 103 -0.14 -25.15 20.39
C ASN A 103 -0.25 -24.67 21.85
N ASP A 104 0.16 -23.45 22.15
CA ASP A 104 -0.02 -22.82 23.45
C ASP A 104 -1.45 -22.25 23.56
N GLU A 105 -2.36 -23.10 24.05
CA GLU A 105 -3.80 -22.80 24.16
C GLU A 105 -4.05 -21.54 25.01
N PHE A 106 -3.24 -21.30 26.03
CA PHE A 106 -3.37 -20.12 26.88
C PHE A 106 -3.07 -18.84 26.11
N LYS A 107 -1.98 -18.81 25.33
CA LYS A 107 -1.65 -17.65 24.48
C LYS A 107 -2.68 -17.41 23.40
N VAL A 108 -3.16 -18.49 22.75
CA VAL A 108 -4.22 -18.42 21.71
C VAL A 108 -5.49 -17.82 22.29
N LYS A 109 -5.98 -18.37 23.43
CA LYS A 109 -7.19 -17.89 24.12
C LYS A 109 -7.06 -16.42 24.53
N ASN A 110 -5.92 -16.05 25.13
CA ASN A 110 -5.68 -14.66 25.54
C ASN A 110 -5.68 -13.69 24.34
N GLN A 111 -5.03 -14.07 23.23
CA GLN A 111 -5.07 -13.31 21.98
C GLN A 111 -6.50 -13.08 21.50
N ILE A 112 -7.30 -14.15 21.45
CA ILE A 112 -8.69 -14.09 20.97
C ILE A 112 -9.54 -13.18 21.88
N GLU A 113 -9.40 -13.28 23.20
CA GLU A 113 -10.15 -12.41 24.13
C GLU A 113 -9.78 -10.91 23.98
N LEU A 114 -8.52 -10.58 23.74
CA LEU A 114 -8.11 -9.20 23.44
C LEU A 114 -8.67 -8.70 22.12
N ILE A 115 -8.74 -9.57 21.11
CA ILE A 115 -9.35 -9.28 19.82
C ILE A 115 -10.85 -9.06 19.96
N LYS A 116 -11.58 -9.92 20.68
CA LYS A 116 -13.02 -9.78 20.95
C LYS A 116 -13.36 -8.44 21.61
N LYS A 117 -12.58 -8.02 22.60
CA LYS A 117 -12.73 -6.68 23.22
C LYS A 117 -12.58 -5.54 22.20
N SER A 118 -11.62 -5.64 21.29
CA SER A 118 -11.41 -4.63 20.25
C SER A 118 -12.56 -4.59 19.25
N ILE A 119 -13.11 -5.75 18.86
CA ILE A 119 -14.25 -5.85 17.96
C ILE A 119 -15.48 -5.17 18.58
N LEU A 120 -15.81 -5.51 19.83
CA LEU A 120 -16.96 -4.91 20.54
C LEU A 120 -16.87 -3.40 20.64
N LYS A 121 -15.65 -2.88 20.81
CA LYS A 121 -15.40 -1.42 20.88
C LYS A 121 -15.61 -0.71 19.54
N LEU A 122 -15.30 -1.37 18.41
CA LEU A 122 -15.13 -0.70 17.12
C LEU A 122 -16.21 -1.06 16.08
N LYS A 123 -17.04 -2.08 16.35
CA LYS A 123 -18.02 -2.61 15.39
C LYS A 123 -19.07 -1.59 14.92
N ASP A 124 -19.38 -0.61 15.73
CA ASP A 124 -20.39 0.40 15.42
C ASP A 124 -19.79 1.70 14.82
N HIS A 125 -18.49 1.68 14.45
CA HIS A 125 -17.85 2.86 13.90
C HIS A 125 -18.31 3.13 12.45
N PRO A 126 -18.79 4.34 12.11
CA PRO A 126 -19.44 4.62 10.82
C PRO A 126 -18.51 4.54 9.60
N SER A 127 -17.20 4.62 9.77
CA SER A 127 -16.25 4.41 8.68
C SER A 127 -15.87 2.95 8.44
N LEU A 128 -16.25 2.02 9.33
CA LEU A 128 -15.93 0.61 9.15
C LEU A 128 -16.60 0.08 7.86
N LEU A 129 -15.83 -0.69 7.07
CA LEU A 129 -16.30 -1.30 5.84
C LEU A 129 -16.19 -2.83 5.88
N VAL A 130 -15.02 -3.33 6.27
CA VAL A 130 -14.69 -4.77 6.27
C VAL A 130 -13.73 -5.06 7.41
N TRP A 131 -13.94 -6.17 8.11
CA TRP A 131 -13.01 -6.73 9.07
C TRP A 131 -11.95 -7.58 8.38
N GLY A 132 -10.68 -7.17 8.43
CA GLY A 132 -9.54 -7.93 7.88
C GLY A 132 -8.86 -8.77 8.96
N ILE A 133 -9.24 -10.04 9.13
CA ILE A 133 -8.75 -10.94 10.17
C ILE A 133 -7.40 -11.54 9.77
N GLY A 134 -6.33 -11.16 10.43
CA GLY A 134 -4.96 -11.53 10.10
C GLY A 134 -4.43 -10.81 8.84
N ASN A 135 -3.12 -10.78 8.72
CA ASN A 135 -2.42 -10.33 7.52
C ASN A 135 -1.22 -11.25 7.29
N GLU A 136 -1.21 -11.97 6.16
CA GLU A 136 -0.11 -12.87 5.78
C GLU A 136 0.29 -13.86 6.89
N VAL A 137 -0.69 -14.37 7.64
CA VAL A 137 -0.45 -15.39 8.67
C VAL A 137 0.03 -16.71 8.07
N ASP A 138 -0.21 -16.88 6.79
CA ASP A 138 0.20 -17.99 5.93
C ASP A 138 1.68 -17.92 5.51
N LEU A 139 2.36 -16.80 5.77
CA LEU A 139 3.77 -16.64 5.39
C LEU A 139 4.67 -17.44 6.34
N LYS A 140 5.30 -18.52 5.82
CA LYS A 140 6.18 -19.43 6.58
C LYS A 140 5.48 -20.04 7.82
N TYR A 141 4.18 -20.31 7.75
CA TYR A 141 3.49 -21.06 8.79
C TYR A 141 3.68 -22.58 8.62
N SER A 142 3.57 -23.32 9.69
CA SER A 142 3.60 -24.77 9.71
C SER A 142 2.44 -25.37 10.53
N ASN A 143 1.76 -24.59 11.35
CA ASN A 143 0.66 -25.03 12.19
C ASN A 143 -0.68 -24.50 11.67
N PHE A 144 -1.56 -25.39 11.23
CA PHE A 144 -2.87 -25.05 10.67
C PHE A 144 -3.86 -24.46 11.69
N LYS A 145 -3.61 -24.59 12.99
CA LYS A 145 -4.45 -24.02 14.07
C LYS A 145 -4.59 -22.48 13.96
N VAL A 146 -3.71 -21.83 13.21
CA VAL A 146 -3.89 -20.40 12.87
C VAL A 146 -5.20 -20.15 12.13
N TRP A 147 -5.61 -21.06 11.25
CA TRP A 147 -6.86 -20.95 10.50
C TRP A 147 -8.09 -21.18 11.40
N GLU A 148 -8.00 -22.10 12.36
CA GLU A 148 -9.04 -22.31 13.37
C GLU A 148 -9.21 -21.06 14.23
N THR A 149 -8.11 -20.39 14.58
CA THR A 149 -8.15 -19.10 15.30
C THR A 149 -8.84 -18.02 14.48
N ILE A 150 -8.56 -17.92 13.18
CA ILE A 150 -9.24 -16.98 12.28
C ILE A 150 -10.74 -17.27 12.21
N GLU A 151 -11.13 -18.53 12.11
CA GLU A 151 -12.52 -18.95 12.08
C GLU A 151 -13.25 -18.59 13.38
N GLU A 152 -12.63 -18.82 14.55
CA GLU A 152 -13.25 -18.44 15.83
C GLU A 152 -13.52 -16.93 15.89
N ILE A 153 -12.55 -16.11 15.45
CA ILE A 153 -12.72 -14.66 15.39
C ILE A 153 -13.83 -14.29 14.38
N ALA A 154 -13.86 -14.91 13.21
CA ALA A 154 -14.89 -14.65 12.19
C ALA A 154 -16.30 -15.01 12.68
N LYS A 155 -16.47 -16.15 13.35
CA LYS A 155 -17.73 -16.54 13.99
C LYS A 155 -18.17 -15.54 15.05
N PHE A 156 -17.22 -15.06 15.87
CA PHE A 156 -17.52 -14.05 16.87
C PHE A 156 -18.00 -12.75 16.24
N ILE A 157 -17.32 -12.27 15.18
CA ILE A 157 -17.75 -11.07 14.45
C ILE A 157 -19.17 -11.25 13.93
N LYS A 158 -19.48 -12.35 13.23
CA LYS A 158 -20.82 -12.61 12.70
C LYS A 158 -21.91 -12.64 13.78
N LYS A 159 -21.56 -13.03 15.01
CA LYS A 159 -22.49 -13.02 16.14
C LYS A 159 -22.78 -11.62 16.67
N VAL A 160 -21.78 -10.71 16.70
CA VAL A 160 -21.90 -9.41 17.39
C VAL A 160 -21.98 -8.21 16.44
N ASP A 161 -21.62 -8.41 15.17
CA ASP A 161 -21.61 -7.38 14.12
C ASP A 161 -22.24 -7.93 12.83
N PRO A 162 -23.56 -7.82 12.68
CA PRO A 162 -24.25 -8.24 11.46
C PRO A 162 -24.08 -7.26 10.29
N ASN A 163 -23.44 -6.11 10.53
CA ASN A 163 -23.35 -5.01 9.56
C ASN A 163 -22.13 -5.09 8.65
N HIS A 164 -21.08 -5.81 9.03
CA HIS A 164 -19.84 -5.79 8.28
C HIS A 164 -19.34 -7.18 7.92
N PRO A 165 -18.88 -7.39 6.66
CA PRO A 165 -18.34 -8.67 6.22
C PRO A 165 -16.96 -8.94 6.81
N THR A 166 -16.60 -10.23 6.87
CA THR A 166 -15.31 -10.73 7.32
C THR A 166 -14.41 -11.07 6.14
N MET A 167 -13.13 -10.79 6.28
CA MET A 167 -12.09 -11.11 5.32
C MET A 167 -10.85 -11.65 6.02
N THR A 168 -10.14 -12.60 5.42
CA THR A 168 -8.75 -12.92 5.81
C THR A 168 -7.81 -12.62 4.66
N VAL A 169 -6.55 -12.28 4.97
CA VAL A 169 -5.58 -11.77 3.98
C VAL A 169 -4.37 -12.69 3.88
N ILE A 170 -4.11 -13.19 2.67
CA ILE A 170 -3.00 -14.10 2.36
C ILE A 170 -1.87 -13.43 1.56
N ALA A 171 -0.65 -13.93 1.77
CA ALA A 171 0.55 -13.55 1.02
C ALA A 171 0.61 -14.29 -0.32
N GLY A 172 0.15 -13.64 -1.39
CA GLY A 172 0.03 -14.27 -2.70
C GLY A 172 -1.04 -15.37 -2.76
N LEU A 173 -1.47 -15.70 -3.96
CA LEU A 173 -2.52 -16.68 -4.22
C LEU A 173 -1.90 -18.05 -4.55
N ASP A 174 -2.27 -19.07 -3.78
CA ASP A 174 -1.80 -20.44 -3.89
C ASP A 174 -2.95 -21.42 -3.67
N PRO A 175 -3.05 -22.57 -4.39
CA PRO A 175 -4.16 -23.52 -4.25
C PRO A 175 -4.27 -24.11 -2.86
N SER A 176 -3.14 -24.38 -2.18
CA SER A 176 -3.14 -24.94 -0.82
C SER A 176 -3.75 -23.98 0.20
N LYS A 177 -3.44 -22.69 0.08
CA LYS A 177 -3.99 -21.64 0.95
C LYS A 177 -5.49 -21.48 0.75
N VAL A 178 -5.96 -21.46 -0.50
CA VAL A 178 -7.39 -21.41 -0.82
C VAL A 178 -8.11 -22.63 -0.24
N PHE A 179 -7.52 -23.84 -0.39
CA PHE A 179 -8.05 -25.07 0.21
C PHE A 179 -8.17 -24.95 1.74
N MET A 180 -7.12 -24.48 2.42
CA MET A 180 -7.10 -24.31 3.88
C MET A 180 -8.18 -23.35 4.36
N ILE A 181 -8.36 -22.21 3.69
CA ILE A 181 -9.39 -21.24 4.06
C ILE A 181 -10.80 -21.81 3.82
N LYS A 182 -11.04 -22.47 2.69
CA LYS A 182 -12.33 -23.13 2.42
C LYS A 182 -12.67 -24.16 3.48
N LYS A 183 -11.69 -24.95 3.92
CA LYS A 183 -11.87 -26.04 4.87
C LYS A 183 -12.02 -25.55 6.31
N TYR A 184 -11.18 -24.63 6.75
CA TYR A 184 -11.05 -24.23 8.14
C TYR A 184 -11.68 -22.88 8.50
N CYS A 185 -11.99 -22.03 7.49
CA CYS A 185 -12.51 -20.68 7.70
C CYS A 185 -13.81 -20.43 6.90
N PRO A 186 -14.85 -21.29 7.01
CA PRO A 186 -16.09 -21.15 6.23
C PRO A 186 -16.84 -19.84 6.54
N SER A 187 -16.62 -19.23 7.72
CA SER A 187 -17.24 -17.96 8.11
C SER A 187 -16.59 -16.72 7.46
N ILE A 188 -15.52 -16.88 6.71
CA ILE A 188 -14.91 -15.78 5.93
C ILE A 188 -15.77 -15.51 4.70
N ASP A 189 -16.13 -14.24 4.49
CA ASP A 189 -16.98 -13.79 3.38
C ASP A 189 -16.14 -13.40 2.16
N ILE A 190 -14.97 -12.82 2.36
CA ILE A 190 -14.10 -12.25 1.33
C ILE A 190 -12.69 -12.80 1.48
N LEU A 191 -12.03 -13.15 0.37
CA LEU A 191 -10.59 -13.43 0.36
C LEU A 191 -9.80 -12.16 0.06
N GLY A 192 -8.96 -11.73 0.99
CA GLY A 192 -7.97 -10.68 0.78
C GLY A 192 -6.68 -11.26 0.20
N ILE A 193 -6.13 -10.62 -0.83
CA ILE A 193 -4.94 -11.10 -1.50
C ILE A 193 -3.90 -9.97 -1.57
N ASN A 194 -2.76 -10.14 -0.89
CA ASN A 194 -1.59 -9.30 -1.12
C ASN A 194 -0.84 -9.88 -2.32
N THR A 195 -0.80 -9.15 -3.45
CA THR A 195 -0.19 -9.66 -4.67
C THR A 195 0.45 -8.54 -5.48
N TYR A 196 1.67 -8.75 -5.95
CA TYR A 196 2.46 -7.75 -6.64
C TYR A 196 2.68 -8.13 -8.11
N GLY A 197 3.78 -8.80 -8.48
CA GLY A 197 4.01 -9.25 -9.86
C GLY A 197 3.02 -10.30 -10.32
N SER A 198 2.60 -11.19 -9.43
CA SER A 198 1.64 -12.28 -9.72
C SER A 198 0.18 -11.81 -9.90
N ILE A 199 -0.13 -10.53 -9.69
CA ILE A 199 -1.46 -9.95 -9.88
C ILE A 199 -2.04 -10.22 -11.28
N VAL A 200 -1.17 -10.35 -12.30
CA VAL A 200 -1.56 -10.61 -13.68
C VAL A 200 -2.34 -11.93 -13.87
N ASN A 201 -2.19 -12.85 -12.93
CA ASN A 201 -2.88 -14.15 -12.93
C ASN A 201 -3.94 -14.26 -11.84
N ALA A 202 -4.18 -13.23 -11.03
CA ALA A 202 -5.04 -13.32 -9.85
C ALA A 202 -6.48 -13.74 -10.21
N SER A 203 -7.10 -13.08 -11.19
CA SER A 203 -8.46 -13.37 -11.65
C SER A 203 -8.62 -14.81 -12.19
N LEU A 204 -7.65 -15.30 -12.95
CA LEU A 204 -7.64 -16.66 -13.46
C LEU A 204 -7.46 -17.69 -12.32
N ASN A 205 -6.48 -17.44 -11.45
CA ASN A 205 -6.12 -18.38 -10.39
C ASN A 205 -7.19 -18.46 -9.30
N ILE A 206 -7.89 -17.38 -8.97
CA ILE A 206 -8.97 -17.40 -7.98
C ILE A 206 -10.09 -18.36 -8.40
N ARG A 207 -10.39 -18.41 -9.71
CA ARG A 207 -11.36 -19.34 -10.29
C ARG A 207 -10.81 -20.76 -10.35
N ARG A 208 -9.58 -20.92 -10.84
CA ARG A 208 -8.90 -22.23 -10.99
C ARG A 208 -8.74 -22.94 -9.65
N TYR A 209 -8.50 -22.21 -8.55
CA TYR A 209 -8.35 -22.79 -7.22
C TYR A 209 -9.68 -22.97 -6.50
N GLY A 210 -10.82 -22.69 -7.18
CA GLY A 210 -12.16 -22.98 -6.71
C GLY A 210 -12.63 -22.08 -5.58
N TRP A 211 -12.17 -20.82 -5.52
CA TRP A 211 -12.74 -19.84 -4.61
C TRP A 211 -14.08 -19.33 -5.17
N GLU A 212 -15.18 -19.59 -4.47
CA GLU A 212 -16.55 -19.32 -4.94
C GLU A 212 -17.13 -18.00 -4.44
N LYS A 213 -16.52 -17.38 -3.43
CA LYS A 213 -16.88 -16.09 -2.85
C LYS A 213 -16.09 -14.94 -3.53
N PRO A 214 -16.39 -13.66 -3.25
CA PRO A 214 -15.65 -12.56 -3.81
C PRO A 214 -14.23 -12.41 -3.18
N TYR A 215 -13.40 -11.58 -3.80
CA TYR A 215 -12.09 -11.23 -3.29
C TYR A 215 -11.81 -9.73 -3.38
N ILE A 216 -10.85 -9.27 -2.59
CA ILE A 216 -10.28 -7.92 -2.64
C ILE A 216 -8.76 -8.06 -2.84
N VAL A 217 -8.17 -7.26 -3.72
CA VAL A 217 -6.72 -7.14 -3.79
C VAL A 217 -6.27 -6.16 -2.70
N THR A 218 -5.80 -6.73 -1.58
CA THR A 218 -5.56 -5.98 -0.34
C THR A 218 -4.22 -5.26 -0.26
N GLU A 219 -3.24 -5.71 -1.02
CA GLU A 219 -2.00 -5.00 -1.29
C GLU A 219 -1.55 -5.28 -2.72
N TRP A 220 -1.27 -4.21 -3.47
CA TRP A 220 -0.72 -4.29 -4.80
C TRP A 220 0.08 -3.03 -5.16
N GLY A 221 0.98 -3.18 -6.09
CA GLY A 221 1.82 -2.07 -6.52
C GLY A 221 2.77 -2.50 -7.64
N VAL A 222 4.03 -2.15 -7.51
CA VAL A 222 5.13 -2.64 -8.38
C VAL A 222 5.57 -4.02 -7.91
N ASN A 223 6.45 -4.69 -8.65
CA ASN A 223 7.09 -5.92 -8.15
C ASN A 223 7.76 -5.66 -6.81
N GLY A 224 7.57 -6.58 -5.86
CA GLY A 224 8.25 -6.51 -4.58
C GLY A 224 9.76 -6.75 -4.72
N PRO A 225 10.57 -6.34 -3.72
CA PRO A 225 12.00 -6.64 -3.72
C PRO A 225 12.32 -8.15 -3.77
N PHE A 226 11.38 -8.98 -3.35
CA PHE A 226 11.48 -10.45 -3.42
C PHE A 226 11.25 -11.02 -4.82
N GLU A 227 10.68 -10.25 -5.74
CA GLU A 227 10.47 -10.57 -7.16
C GLU A 227 11.49 -9.87 -8.07
N ALA A 228 12.36 -9.04 -7.50
CA ALA A 228 13.27 -8.20 -8.28
C ALA A 228 14.46 -8.98 -8.83
N LYS A 229 14.97 -8.51 -9.98
CA LYS A 229 16.27 -8.92 -10.47
C LYS A 229 17.35 -8.47 -9.49
N VAL A 230 18.43 -9.24 -9.44
CA VAL A 230 19.63 -8.91 -8.66
C VAL A 230 20.84 -8.85 -9.59
N ASN A 231 21.83 -8.07 -9.20
CA ASN A 231 23.13 -8.06 -9.87
C ASN A 231 24.07 -9.14 -9.30
N SER A 232 25.31 -9.20 -9.76
CA SER A 232 26.28 -10.27 -9.41
C SER A 232 26.63 -10.35 -7.92
N TRP A 233 26.41 -9.28 -7.15
CA TRP A 233 26.64 -9.27 -5.68
C TRP A 233 25.35 -9.21 -4.86
N GLY A 234 24.19 -9.51 -5.48
CA GLY A 234 22.92 -9.65 -4.79
C GLY A 234 22.17 -8.36 -4.51
N ALA A 235 22.64 -7.20 -4.99
CA ALA A 235 21.89 -5.94 -4.87
C ALA A 235 20.66 -5.98 -5.77
N LYS A 236 19.51 -5.64 -5.20
CA LYS A 236 18.21 -5.65 -5.90
C LYS A 236 18.07 -4.47 -6.85
N ILE A 237 17.55 -4.72 -8.02
CA ILE A 237 17.37 -3.70 -9.06
C ILE A 237 15.97 -3.09 -8.97
N GLU A 238 15.91 -1.87 -8.48
CA GLU A 238 14.67 -1.11 -8.41
C GLU A 238 14.36 -0.44 -9.75
N PRO A 239 13.15 -0.60 -10.30
CA PRO A 239 12.73 0.15 -11.49
C PRO A 239 12.63 1.64 -11.20
N THR A 240 12.88 2.48 -12.21
CA THR A 240 12.65 3.93 -12.12
C THR A 240 11.18 4.25 -11.86
N ASN A 241 10.88 5.45 -11.34
CA ASN A 241 9.49 5.82 -11.07
C ASN A 241 8.61 5.81 -12.33
N GLY A 242 9.13 6.20 -13.49
CA GLY A 242 8.37 6.12 -14.74
C GLY A 242 8.00 4.69 -15.13
N ILE A 243 8.88 3.71 -14.89
CA ILE A 243 8.59 2.29 -15.10
C ILE A 243 7.55 1.82 -14.06
N LYS A 244 7.72 2.19 -12.79
CA LYS A 244 6.79 1.86 -11.70
C LYS A 244 5.38 2.43 -11.95
N ALA A 245 5.28 3.65 -12.46
CA ALA A 245 4.03 4.30 -12.84
C ALA A 245 3.30 3.52 -13.94
N LYS A 246 4.00 3.15 -15.00
CA LYS A 246 3.45 2.33 -16.09
C LYS A 246 2.97 0.96 -15.61
N GLN A 247 3.73 0.31 -14.71
CA GLN A 247 3.32 -0.97 -14.12
C GLN A 247 2.04 -0.84 -13.29
N ARG A 248 1.92 0.20 -12.46
CA ARG A 248 0.71 0.46 -11.65
C ARG A 248 -0.51 0.69 -12.52
N LEU A 249 -0.40 1.56 -13.53
CA LEU A 249 -1.48 1.84 -14.46
C LEU A 249 -1.96 0.58 -15.17
N ASN A 250 -1.02 -0.19 -15.73
CA ASN A 250 -1.34 -1.44 -16.43
C ASN A 250 -2.02 -2.46 -15.51
N ARG A 251 -1.52 -2.63 -14.27
CA ARG A 251 -2.09 -3.57 -13.31
C ARG A 251 -3.50 -3.20 -12.90
N TYR A 252 -3.74 -1.95 -12.60
CA TYR A 252 -5.09 -1.50 -12.25
C TYR A 252 -6.07 -1.72 -13.40
N LYS A 253 -5.75 -1.19 -14.59
CA LYS A 253 -6.64 -1.20 -15.74
C LYS A 253 -6.89 -2.59 -16.31
N ASN A 254 -5.88 -3.46 -16.35
CA ASN A 254 -5.96 -4.74 -17.05
C ASN A 254 -6.23 -5.95 -16.14
N PHE A 255 -5.99 -5.85 -14.83
CA PHE A 255 -6.09 -7.01 -13.95
C PHE A 255 -6.99 -6.79 -12.72
N ILE A 256 -7.16 -5.55 -12.24
CA ILE A 256 -8.04 -5.25 -11.12
C ILE A 256 -9.42 -4.81 -11.62
N GLU A 257 -9.46 -3.74 -12.39
CA GLU A 257 -10.72 -3.12 -12.85
C GLU A 257 -11.53 -4.03 -13.80
N LYS A 258 -10.87 -4.92 -14.52
CA LYS A 258 -11.54 -5.83 -15.47
C LYS A 258 -12.29 -6.99 -14.80
N ASP A 259 -11.87 -7.46 -13.63
CA ASP A 259 -12.55 -8.57 -12.94
C ASP A 259 -13.69 -8.07 -12.05
N LYS A 260 -14.73 -7.51 -12.67
CA LYS A 260 -15.91 -7.03 -11.94
C LYS A 260 -16.82 -8.14 -11.43
N GLU A 261 -16.66 -9.37 -11.91
CA GLU A 261 -17.46 -10.50 -11.48
C GLU A 261 -17.16 -10.93 -10.04
N LYS A 262 -15.89 -10.92 -9.63
CA LYS A 262 -15.47 -11.40 -8.30
C LYS A 262 -14.64 -10.39 -7.49
N CYS A 263 -13.99 -9.42 -8.14
CA CYS A 263 -13.14 -8.45 -7.46
C CYS A 263 -13.95 -7.24 -6.97
N LEU A 264 -14.07 -7.08 -5.66
CA LEU A 264 -14.78 -5.97 -5.04
C LEU A 264 -13.96 -4.66 -5.00
N GLY A 265 -12.75 -4.67 -5.57
CA GLY A 265 -11.83 -3.55 -5.62
C GLY A 265 -10.48 -3.84 -4.98
N SER A 266 -9.73 -2.79 -4.65
CA SER A 266 -8.35 -2.97 -4.23
C SER A 266 -7.82 -1.85 -3.34
N TYR A 267 -6.70 -2.15 -2.65
CA TYR A 267 -5.92 -1.19 -1.86
C TYR A 267 -4.50 -1.12 -2.40
N CYS A 268 -4.12 0.02 -3.01
CA CYS A 268 -2.76 0.23 -3.49
C CYS A 268 -1.76 0.33 -2.33
N PHE A 269 -0.59 -0.26 -2.50
CA PHE A 269 0.48 -0.29 -1.49
C PHE A 269 1.70 0.49 -1.97
N LEU A 270 2.24 1.43 -1.23
CA LEU A 270 1.81 1.97 0.03
C LEU A 270 1.55 3.48 -0.13
N TRP A 271 0.40 3.98 0.33
CA TRP A 271 0.09 5.42 0.38
C TRP A 271 0.82 6.06 1.57
N GLY A 272 2.13 6.11 1.44
CA GLY A 272 3.08 6.50 2.46
C GLY A 272 4.49 6.11 2.05
N GLN A 273 5.39 5.99 3.02
CA GLN A 273 6.79 5.61 2.86
C GLN A 273 7.13 4.39 3.71
N LYS A 274 8.00 3.53 3.23
CA LYS A 274 8.54 2.37 3.94
C LYS A 274 9.93 2.04 3.40
N GLN A 275 10.87 1.75 4.31
CA GLN A 275 12.14 1.14 3.94
C GLN A 275 11.92 -0.36 3.66
N GLU A 276 12.12 -0.76 2.41
CA GLU A 276 12.15 -2.16 2.00
C GLU A 276 13.12 -2.32 0.81
N SER A 277 14.29 -2.80 1.04
CA SER A 277 15.50 -2.70 0.21
C SER A 277 15.96 -1.27 0.00
N THR A 278 15.08 -0.42 -0.51
CA THR A 278 15.28 1.03 -0.60
C THR A 278 14.12 1.76 0.09
N SER A 279 14.28 3.05 0.35
CA SER A 279 13.23 3.92 0.90
C SER A 279 12.16 4.28 -0.15
N THR A 280 12.43 4.02 -1.43
CA THR A 280 11.61 4.44 -2.57
C THR A 280 10.88 3.29 -3.26
N TRP A 281 11.06 2.03 -2.80
CA TRP A 281 10.56 0.85 -3.50
C TRP A 281 9.04 0.84 -3.66
N HIS A 282 8.31 0.80 -2.56
CA HIS A 282 6.84 0.75 -2.54
C HIS A 282 6.19 2.10 -2.29
N GLY A 283 6.93 3.03 -1.69
CA GLY A 283 6.41 4.32 -1.25
C GLY A 283 5.84 5.14 -2.40
N MET A 284 4.60 5.60 -2.22
CA MET A 284 3.98 6.59 -3.09
C MET A 284 4.31 8.01 -2.62
N TYR A 285 4.94 8.11 -1.45
CA TYR A 285 5.51 9.33 -0.87
C TYR A 285 6.94 9.07 -0.48
N LEU A 286 7.76 10.10 -0.52
CA LEU A 286 9.11 10.09 0.05
C LEU A 286 9.05 10.34 1.56
N SER A 287 10.17 10.14 2.27
CA SER A 287 10.27 10.36 3.72
C SER A 287 9.98 11.79 4.15
N ASN A 288 10.22 12.77 3.28
CA ASN A 288 9.89 14.18 3.49
C ASN A 288 8.43 14.54 3.18
N GLY A 289 7.58 13.56 2.83
CA GLY A 289 6.17 13.76 2.53
C GLY A 289 5.85 14.17 1.08
N HIS A 290 6.83 14.29 0.21
CA HIS A 290 6.61 14.63 -1.19
C HIS A 290 5.97 13.46 -1.95
N PRO A 291 4.88 13.66 -2.70
CA PRO A 291 4.25 12.63 -3.50
C PRO A 291 5.11 12.26 -4.70
N THR A 292 5.08 10.99 -5.06
CA THR A 292 5.70 10.50 -6.29
C THR A 292 4.68 10.40 -7.43
N GLU A 293 5.14 10.17 -8.65
CA GLU A 293 4.30 9.92 -9.84
C GLU A 293 3.23 8.83 -9.61
N ALA A 294 3.44 7.94 -8.65
CA ALA A 294 2.46 6.91 -8.28
C ALA A 294 1.12 7.49 -7.79
N VAL A 295 1.13 8.65 -7.14
CA VAL A 295 -0.10 9.35 -6.69
C VAL A 295 -0.91 9.84 -7.88
N ASP A 296 -0.24 10.41 -8.89
CA ASP A 296 -0.89 10.88 -10.12
C ASP A 296 -1.53 9.72 -10.90
N VAL A 297 -0.83 8.58 -10.98
CA VAL A 297 -1.36 7.34 -11.58
C VAL A 297 -2.61 6.88 -10.85
N MET A 298 -2.62 6.89 -9.51
CA MET A 298 -3.81 6.46 -8.78
C MET A 298 -4.98 7.43 -8.96
N GLN A 299 -4.74 8.71 -9.05
CA GLN A 299 -5.80 9.67 -9.41
C GLN A 299 -6.41 9.32 -10.77
N TYR A 300 -5.58 9.10 -11.78
CA TYR A 300 -6.06 8.67 -13.09
C TYR A 300 -6.83 7.32 -13.04
N CYS A 301 -6.33 6.36 -12.28
CA CYS A 301 -7.00 5.06 -12.11
C CYS A 301 -8.39 5.20 -11.48
N TRP A 302 -8.56 6.10 -10.51
CA TRP A 302 -9.80 6.23 -9.73
C TRP A 302 -10.80 7.21 -10.33
N MET A 303 -10.32 8.28 -11.00
CA MET A 303 -11.16 9.34 -11.56
C MET A 303 -11.30 9.28 -13.08
N GLY A 304 -10.36 8.63 -13.78
CA GLY A 304 -10.26 8.66 -15.24
C GLY A 304 -9.52 9.87 -15.79
N GLU A 305 -9.09 10.80 -14.93
CA GLU A 305 -8.46 12.06 -15.29
C GLU A 305 -7.12 12.25 -14.59
N TRP A 306 -6.11 12.71 -15.33
CA TRP A 306 -4.83 13.08 -14.77
C TRP A 306 -4.95 14.37 -13.95
N PRO A 307 -4.14 14.54 -12.89
CA PRO A 307 -4.04 15.84 -12.24
C PRO A 307 -3.54 16.91 -13.22
N ALA A 308 -3.99 18.14 -13.05
CA ALA A 308 -3.59 19.28 -13.91
C ALA A 308 -2.06 19.48 -13.92
N LYS A 309 -1.39 19.26 -12.81
CA LYS A 309 0.07 19.24 -12.68
C LYS A 309 0.52 17.83 -12.31
N ARG A 310 1.45 17.27 -13.05
CA ARG A 310 1.98 15.91 -12.86
C ARG A 310 3.43 15.94 -12.40
N ALA A 311 3.83 14.92 -11.64
CA ALA A 311 5.23 14.69 -11.35
C ALA A 311 6.05 14.51 -12.65
N PRO A 312 7.32 14.94 -12.70
CA PRO A 312 8.23 14.51 -13.76
C PRO A 312 8.37 12.97 -13.73
N SER A 313 8.85 12.36 -14.79
CA SER A 313 8.89 10.90 -14.93
C SER A 313 10.27 10.42 -15.36
N ILE A 314 11.08 9.90 -14.44
CA ILE A 314 12.39 9.31 -14.80
C ILE A 314 12.17 7.95 -15.43
N THR A 315 12.61 7.81 -16.68
CA THR A 315 12.42 6.59 -17.49
C THR A 315 13.66 5.72 -17.57
N GLN A 316 14.85 6.30 -17.44
CA GLN A 316 16.13 5.59 -17.55
C GLN A 316 17.17 6.16 -16.58
N ILE A 317 18.09 5.30 -16.11
CA ILE A 317 19.27 5.66 -15.32
C ILE A 317 20.44 4.78 -15.73
N LYS A 318 21.64 5.36 -15.85
CA LYS A 318 22.88 4.70 -16.27
C LYS A 318 24.08 5.24 -15.48
N LEU A 319 25.15 4.43 -15.38
CA LEU A 319 26.48 4.87 -14.93
C LEU A 319 27.44 4.65 -16.08
N ASN A 320 28.24 5.71 -16.42
CA ASN A 320 29.16 5.72 -17.57
C ASN A 320 28.49 5.19 -18.86
N GLY A 321 27.28 5.65 -19.15
CA GLY A 321 26.49 5.28 -20.33
C GLY A 321 25.85 3.89 -20.29
N GLU A 322 26.15 3.06 -19.27
CA GLU A 322 25.67 1.68 -19.16
C GLU A 322 24.57 1.53 -18.10
N ASN A 323 23.62 0.64 -18.36
CA ASN A 323 22.56 0.34 -17.41
C ASN A 323 23.02 -0.66 -16.33
N TRP A 324 22.12 -0.95 -15.38
CA TRP A 324 22.37 -1.84 -14.24
C TRP A 324 22.85 -3.27 -14.62
N LYS A 325 22.64 -3.73 -15.86
CA LYS A 325 23.05 -5.08 -16.30
C LYS A 325 24.57 -5.25 -16.33
N LYS A 326 25.31 -4.16 -16.42
CA LYS A 326 26.78 -4.18 -16.52
C LYS A 326 27.48 -4.55 -15.22
N ASN A 327 26.82 -4.59 -14.04
CA ASN A 327 27.50 -4.81 -12.76
C ASN A 327 28.65 -3.77 -12.54
N HIS A 328 28.28 -2.53 -12.28
CA HIS A 328 29.22 -1.41 -12.15
C HIS A 328 30.21 -1.61 -11.00
N VAL A 329 31.49 -1.70 -11.33
CA VAL A 329 32.62 -1.78 -10.37
C VAL A 329 33.59 -0.65 -10.72
N PHE A 330 33.99 0.13 -9.73
CA PHE A 330 34.84 1.29 -9.86
C PHE A 330 36.01 1.23 -8.88
N ASN A 331 37.11 1.92 -9.22
CA ASN A 331 38.20 2.19 -8.28
C ASN A 331 37.80 3.23 -7.25
N LYS A 332 38.49 3.25 -6.11
CA LYS A 332 38.34 4.33 -5.12
C LYS A 332 38.60 5.70 -5.76
N ASP A 333 37.80 6.70 -5.41
CA ASP A 333 37.89 8.08 -5.89
C ASP A 333 37.76 8.25 -7.43
N GLU A 334 37.37 7.19 -8.15
CA GLU A 334 37.14 7.24 -9.58
C GLU A 334 36.00 8.24 -9.90
N GLU A 335 36.15 9.01 -10.97
CA GLU A 335 35.12 9.92 -11.44
C GLU A 335 34.16 9.20 -12.38
N VAL A 336 32.87 9.25 -12.08
CA VAL A 336 31.80 8.49 -12.75
C VAL A 336 30.67 9.42 -13.19
N SER A 337 30.13 9.19 -14.39
CA SER A 337 28.92 9.87 -14.87
C SER A 337 27.68 9.07 -14.51
N LEU A 338 26.71 9.73 -13.85
CA LEU A 338 25.34 9.28 -13.69
C LEU A 338 24.49 9.97 -14.74
N ASP A 339 23.98 9.22 -15.73
CA ASP A 339 23.13 9.73 -16.79
C ASP A 339 21.68 9.27 -16.58
N PHE A 340 20.71 10.15 -16.83
CA PHE A 340 19.29 9.79 -16.68
C PHE A 340 18.43 10.48 -17.73
N SER A 341 17.33 9.81 -18.10
CA SER A 341 16.34 10.35 -19.03
C SER A 341 15.02 10.49 -18.31
N PHE A 342 14.30 11.56 -18.57
CA PHE A 342 13.01 11.83 -17.95
C PHE A 342 12.06 12.60 -18.87
N ASP A 343 10.76 12.47 -18.61
CA ASP A 343 9.71 13.31 -19.18
C ASP A 343 9.39 14.42 -18.19
N ARG A 344 9.33 15.65 -18.65
CA ARG A 344 8.99 16.82 -17.84
C ARG A 344 7.52 16.84 -17.42
N ASN A 345 6.63 16.17 -18.16
CA ASN A 345 5.18 16.25 -17.97
C ASN A 345 4.67 17.71 -17.89
N ASN A 346 5.16 18.58 -18.79
CA ASN A 346 4.83 20.01 -18.87
C ASN A 346 5.26 20.83 -17.63
N ASN A 347 6.28 20.39 -16.89
CA ASN A 347 6.90 21.18 -15.85
C ASN A 347 8.02 22.05 -16.44
N GLU A 348 7.94 23.37 -16.23
CA GLU A 348 8.97 24.31 -16.68
C GLU A 348 10.16 24.34 -15.74
N ILE A 349 9.88 24.37 -14.44
CA ILE A 349 10.89 24.46 -13.38
C ILE A 349 11.06 23.09 -12.72
N LEU A 350 12.29 22.59 -12.69
CA LEU A 350 12.66 21.35 -12.03
C LEU A 350 13.89 21.55 -11.15
N ASP A 351 13.84 20.92 -9.98
CA ASP A 351 14.95 20.84 -9.03
C ASP A 351 15.49 19.41 -8.99
N PHE A 352 16.83 19.28 -8.89
CA PHE A 352 17.55 18.01 -8.94
C PHE A 352 18.33 17.80 -7.65
N ASP A 353 18.05 16.70 -6.96
CA ASP A 353 18.81 16.26 -5.80
C ASP A 353 19.43 14.88 -6.04
N PHE A 354 20.62 14.68 -5.51
CA PHE A 354 21.38 13.44 -5.63
C PHE A 354 21.80 12.96 -4.24
N GLN A 355 21.62 11.69 -3.98
CA GLN A 355 21.90 11.11 -2.67
C GLN A 355 22.62 9.78 -2.82
N LEU A 356 23.67 9.59 -2.03
CA LEU A 356 24.47 8.38 -1.99
C LEU A 356 24.25 7.63 -0.67
N TYR A 357 24.06 6.33 -0.75
CA TYR A 357 23.87 5.47 0.42
C TYR A 357 24.72 4.19 0.32
N PRO A 358 25.11 3.59 1.46
CA PRO A 358 25.53 2.19 1.46
C PRO A 358 24.39 1.30 0.95
N GLU A 359 24.74 0.23 0.23
CA GLU A 359 23.75 -0.77 -0.21
C GLU A 359 23.18 -1.54 0.97
N THR A 360 21.93 -1.96 0.88
CA THR A 360 21.25 -2.76 1.89
C THR A 360 20.95 -4.17 1.40
N PHE A 361 21.38 -5.19 2.15
CA PHE A 361 21.19 -6.61 1.83
C PHE A 361 20.20 -7.28 2.80
N SER A 362 19.09 -6.61 3.11
CA SER A 362 18.10 -7.15 4.02
C SER A 362 17.40 -8.38 3.42
N THR A 363 17.33 -9.45 4.20
CA THR A 363 16.53 -10.65 3.92
C THR A 363 15.13 -10.60 4.53
N LYS A 364 14.81 -9.54 5.27
CA LYS A 364 13.51 -9.33 5.90
C LYS A 364 12.46 -9.03 4.84
N GLY A 365 11.27 -9.60 5.02
CA GLY A 365 10.13 -9.42 4.12
C GLY A 365 8.79 -9.44 4.87
N GLY A 366 7.69 -9.44 4.14
CA GLY A 366 6.35 -9.58 4.73
C GLY A 366 6.00 -8.47 5.73
N GLY A 367 6.45 -7.26 5.50
CA GLY A 367 6.13 -6.12 6.38
C GLY A 367 7.10 -5.86 7.53
N ASP A 368 8.11 -6.69 7.72
CA ASP A 368 9.11 -6.52 8.78
C ASP A 368 9.88 -5.20 8.65
N VAL A 369 10.18 -4.57 9.79
CA VAL A 369 10.90 -3.30 9.83
C VAL A 369 12.35 -3.47 9.36
N GLN A 370 12.75 -2.67 8.37
CA GLN A 370 14.12 -2.56 7.91
C GLN A 370 14.69 -1.19 8.33
N LYS A 371 15.95 -1.18 8.80
CA LYS A 371 16.64 0.07 9.13
C LYS A 371 17.05 0.77 7.82
N SER A 372 16.77 2.06 7.71
CA SER A 372 17.29 2.89 6.62
C SER A 372 18.78 3.12 6.79
N PRO A 373 19.59 3.03 5.72
CA PRO A 373 20.99 3.40 5.76
C PRO A 373 21.13 4.91 5.94
N GLU A 374 22.24 5.34 6.48
CA GLU A 374 22.60 6.75 6.58
C GLU A 374 23.11 7.26 5.24
N LYS A 375 22.72 8.49 4.90
CA LYS A 375 23.19 9.19 3.70
C LYS A 375 24.69 9.45 3.82
N LEU A 376 25.42 9.28 2.73
CA LEU A 376 26.84 9.59 2.62
C LEU A 376 27.04 10.91 1.90
N GLU A 377 28.01 11.68 2.36
CA GLU A 377 28.53 12.82 1.60
C GLU A 377 29.42 12.32 0.45
N PHE A 378 29.41 13.03 -0.68
CA PHE A 378 30.22 12.71 -1.85
C PHE A 378 30.52 13.97 -2.69
N ILE A 379 31.55 13.92 -3.49
CA ILE A 379 32.03 15.03 -4.28
C ILE A 379 31.35 15.05 -5.64
N LYS A 380 30.52 16.06 -5.89
CA LYS A 380 29.94 16.38 -7.21
C LYS A 380 30.90 17.25 -7.98
N THR A 381 31.30 16.84 -9.18
CA THR A 381 32.29 17.58 -9.99
C THR A 381 31.64 18.35 -11.12
N LYS A 382 30.58 17.84 -11.74
CA LYS A 382 29.83 18.51 -12.79
C LYS A 382 28.37 18.08 -12.76
N GLN A 383 27.46 19.00 -12.98
CA GLN A 383 26.02 18.71 -13.10
C GLN A 383 25.46 19.40 -14.34
N THR A 384 24.65 18.68 -15.08
CA THR A 384 23.79 19.18 -16.15
C THR A 384 22.33 18.84 -15.82
N GLU A 385 21.41 19.15 -16.70
CA GLU A 385 19.99 18.83 -16.51
C GLU A 385 19.72 17.32 -16.48
N ASN A 386 20.53 16.50 -17.16
CA ASN A 386 20.30 15.05 -17.32
C ASN A 386 21.52 14.20 -16.94
N SER A 387 22.52 14.79 -16.30
CA SER A 387 23.69 14.06 -15.82
C SER A 387 24.32 14.68 -14.57
N LEU A 388 24.98 13.83 -13.79
CA LEU A 388 25.86 14.21 -12.69
C LEU A 388 27.19 13.48 -12.83
N THR A 389 28.29 14.20 -12.82
CA THR A 389 29.63 13.60 -12.64
C THR A 389 30.02 13.71 -11.17
N PHE A 390 30.49 12.62 -10.59
CA PHE A 390 30.82 12.56 -9.16
C PHE A 390 31.97 11.60 -8.91
N LYS A 391 32.68 11.78 -7.79
CA LYS A 391 33.67 10.82 -7.31
C LYS A 391 32.99 9.75 -6.47
N VAL A 392 33.23 8.47 -6.80
CA VAL A 392 32.79 7.36 -5.95
C VAL A 392 33.55 7.39 -4.61
N PRO A 393 33.02 6.76 -3.54
CA PRO A 393 33.69 6.72 -2.24
C PRO A 393 35.11 6.17 -2.28
N ASN A 394 35.99 6.71 -1.43
CA ASN A 394 37.35 6.23 -1.25
C ASN A 394 37.45 4.94 -0.41
N LYS A 395 36.33 4.37 -0.01
CA LYS A 395 36.22 3.16 0.78
C LYS A 395 35.64 2.00 -0.04
N LYS A 396 36.31 0.85 -0.01
CA LYS A 396 35.75 -0.42 -0.58
C LYS A 396 34.37 -0.71 0.00
N GLY A 397 33.40 -1.04 -0.86
CA GLY A 397 32.04 -1.33 -0.40
C GLY A 397 31.02 -1.40 -1.53
N PHE A 398 29.76 -1.58 -1.12
CA PHE A 398 28.59 -1.58 -2.01
C PHE A 398 27.79 -0.34 -1.73
N TYR A 399 27.37 0.34 -2.77
CA TYR A 399 26.73 1.66 -2.71
C TYR A 399 25.55 1.75 -3.67
N ARG A 400 24.70 2.74 -3.46
CA ARG A 400 23.56 3.07 -4.32
C ARG A 400 23.44 4.57 -4.44
N ILE A 401 23.50 5.06 -5.67
CA ILE A 401 23.26 6.48 -5.98
C ILE A 401 21.82 6.68 -6.43
N PHE A 402 21.20 7.73 -5.93
CA PHE A 402 19.83 8.14 -6.26
C PHE A 402 19.84 9.49 -6.97
N VAL A 403 18.91 9.64 -7.90
CA VAL A 403 18.52 10.94 -8.46
C VAL A 403 17.05 11.19 -8.16
N PHE A 404 16.74 12.39 -7.67
CA PHE A 404 15.40 12.90 -7.44
C PHE A 404 15.18 14.11 -8.33
N ILE A 405 14.07 14.15 -9.06
CA ILE A 405 13.65 15.30 -9.86
C ILE A 405 12.32 15.77 -9.29
N ARG A 406 12.25 17.04 -8.94
CA ARG A 406 11.10 17.63 -8.25
C ARG A 406 10.60 18.85 -9.01
N ASN A 407 9.28 18.99 -9.13
CA ASN A 407 8.65 20.19 -9.65
C ASN A 407 8.36 21.21 -8.54
N GLU A 408 7.88 22.39 -8.91
CA GLU A 408 7.62 23.53 -8.04
C GLU A 408 6.57 23.27 -6.95
N ILE A 409 5.71 22.24 -7.09
CA ILE A 409 4.73 21.83 -6.07
C ILE A 409 5.16 20.56 -5.31
N ASN A 410 6.44 20.24 -5.35
CA ASN A 410 7.06 19.11 -4.66
C ASN A 410 6.62 17.71 -5.11
N GLN A 411 6.01 17.56 -6.28
CA GLN A 411 5.82 16.23 -6.87
C GLN A 411 7.17 15.74 -7.41
N THR A 412 7.52 14.50 -7.08
CA THR A 412 8.89 14.01 -7.25
C THR A 412 8.94 12.72 -8.07
N SER A 413 9.92 12.58 -8.92
CA SER A 413 10.33 11.31 -9.53
C SER A 413 11.67 10.88 -8.97
N VAL A 414 11.90 9.57 -8.86
CA VAL A 414 13.15 9.02 -8.35
C VAL A 414 13.61 7.82 -9.17
N ALA A 415 14.92 7.72 -9.33
CA ALA A 415 15.59 6.52 -9.81
C ALA A 415 16.88 6.29 -9.02
N ASN A 416 17.34 5.06 -9.00
CA ASN A 416 18.60 4.70 -8.35
C ASN A 416 19.30 3.56 -9.07
N ILE A 417 20.61 3.42 -8.84
CA ILE A 417 21.43 2.37 -9.43
C ILE A 417 22.51 1.94 -8.44
N PRO A 418 22.69 0.61 -8.19
CA PRO A 418 23.71 0.09 -7.31
C PRO A 418 25.05 -0.02 -8.03
N PHE A 419 26.15 0.20 -7.29
CA PHE A 419 27.51 -0.02 -7.76
C PHE A 419 28.43 -0.51 -6.64
N LYS A 420 29.60 -1.00 -7.01
CA LYS A 420 30.63 -1.52 -6.10
C LYS A 420 31.89 -0.70 -6.25
N VAL A 421 32.58 -0.44 -5.15
CA VAL A 421 33.91 0.15 -5.12
C VAL A 421 34.90 -0.88 -4.64
N GLU A 422 35.97 -1.12 -5.42
CA GLU A 422 37.08 -2.01 -5.10
C GLU A 422 38.41 -1.26 -5.30
N GLN A 423 39.48 -1.87 -4.90
CA GLN A 423 40.82 -1.54 -5.34
C GLN A 423 41.16 -2.58 -6.42
N LEU A 424 41.10 -2.17 -7.66
CA LEU A 424 41.51 -2.96 -8.81
C LEU A 424 43.02 -2.96 -8.93
#